data_15b9cddbccade56dab259c4dd8f84e46
#
_entry.id   15b9cddbccade56dab259c4dd8f84e46
#
_cell.length_a   1.000
_cell.length_b   1.000
_cell.length_c   1.000
_cell.angle_alpha   90.00
_cell.angle_beta   90.00
_cell.angle_gamma   90.00
#
_symmetry.space_group_name_H-M   'P 1'
#
loop_
_entity.id
_entity.type
_entity.pdbx_description
1 polymer ?
#
loop_
_entity_poly.entity_id
_entity_poly.type
_entity_poly.pdbx_seq_one_letter_code
_entity_poly.pdbx_strand_id
1 'polypeptide(L)'
;MQNCKKSNMEILIFFIAHWYLSLFAQSFFHHRYSAHQMFSMNKFMEKVFFIYSFIAQGSSYMSPKVYGAMHRMHHAYADTEKDPHSPKYSSNIITMMVKTYHQFRGVQNKTIEVRDAFYKNLPDWKWFDKMAGSLVVKLLWAIAYILFYIKFATTWWMFLLVPVHILMGPVHGTIVNWFAHKIGYTNHDVDNTSK
;
A
#
# COMPACT_ATOMS: atom_id res chain seq x y z
N MET A 1 28.87 34.26 -6.66
CA MET A 1 27.96 33.09 -6.71
C MET A 1 27.65 32.69 -5.28
N GLN A 2 26.45 32.98 -4.80
CA GLN A 2 26.03 32.55 -3.45
C GLN A 2 25.95 31.02 -3.47
N ASN A 3 26.83 30.36 -2.69
CA ASN A 3 26.65 28.96 -2.33
C ASN A 3 25.34 28.84 -1.52
N CYS A 4 24.25 28.55 -2.22
CA CYS A 4 23.00 28.18 -1.58
C CYS A 4 23.31 26.92 -0.76
N LYS A 5 23.40 27.04 0.58
CA LYS A 5 23.56 25.90 1.47
C LYS A 5 22.39 24.96 1.17
N LYS A 6 22.66 23.79 0.57
CA LYS A 6 21.64 22.75 0.43
C LYS A 6 21.03 22.49 1.80
N SER A 7 19.73 22.54 1.85
CA SER A 7 18.95 22.30 3.08
C SER A 7 18.43 20.87 3.03
N ASN A 8 18.22 20.24 4.18
CA ASN A 8 17.56 18.93 4.27
C ASN A 8 16.03 19.07 4.27
N MET A 9 15.55 20.30 4.19
CA MET A 9 14.13 20.60 4.31
C MET A 9 13.32 19.97 3.18
N GLU A 10 13.85 20.00 1.96
CA GLU A 10 13.18 19.43 0.78
C GLU A 10 12.99 17.92 0.92
N ILE A 11 13.98 17.20 1.45
CA ILE A 11 13.90 15.77 1.72
C ILE A 11 12.86 15.49 2.81
N LEU A 12 12.88 16.26 3.89
CA LEU A 12 11.94 16.09 4.99
C LEU A 12 10.49 16.38 4.54
N ILE A 13 10.27 17.47 3.82
CA ILE A 13 8.93 17.80 3.27
C ILE A 13 8.46 16.72 2.32
N PHE A 14 9.34 16.25 1.41
CA PHE A 14 8.97 15.19 0.48
C PHE A 14 8.63 13.88 1.20
N PHE A 15 9.41 13.48 2.21
CA PHE A 15 9.16 12.28 2.98
C PHE A 15 7.81 12.37 3.72
N ILE A 16 7.56 13.45 4.45
CA ILE A 16 6.32 13.67 5.19
C ILE A 16 5.12 13.70 4.23
N ALA A 17 5.22 14.47 3.15
CA ALA A 17 4.14 14.57 2.16
C ALA A 17 3.82 13.20 1.54
N HIS A 18 4.84 12.47 1.06
CA HIS A 18 4.64 11.14 0.48
C HIS A 18 4.04 10.15 1.48
N TRP A 19 4.52 10.16 2.73
CA TRP A 19 3.99 9.33 3.80
C TRP A 19 2.49 9.54 4.01
N TYR A 20 2.06 10.78 4.26
CA TYR A 20 0.67 11.07 4.56
C TYR A 20 -0.25 10.99 3.34
N LEU A 21 0.20 11.39 2.16
CA LEU A 21 -0.60 11.23 0.93
C LEU A 21 -0.82 9.75 0.60
N SER A 22 0.21 8.92 0.72
CA SER A 22 0.08 7.47 0.53
C SER A 22 -0.81 6.82 1.59
N LEU A 23 -0.67 7.22 2.86
CA LEU A 23 -1.52 6.74 3.95
C LEU A 23 -2.99 7.12 3.71
N PHE A 24 -3.25 8.35 3.26
CA PHE A 24 -4.60 8.78 2.91
C PHE A 24 -5.16 7.98 1.72
N ALA A 25 -4.37 7.75 0.67
CA ALA A 25 -4.80 6.90 -0.45
C ALA A 25 -5.22 5.51 0.03
N GLN A 26 -4.44 4.88 0.90
CA GLN A 26 -4.72 3.56 1.42
C GLN A 26 -5.95 3.54 2.35
N SER A 27 -6.02 4.48 3.30
CA SER A 27 -7.11 4.50 4.28
C SER A 27 -8.44 4.95 3.66
N PHE A 28 -8.43 5.95 2.79
CA PHE A 28 -9.66 6.52 2.23
C PHE A 28 -10.13 5.73 1.00
N PHE A 29 -9.27 5.58 -0.02
CA PHE A 29 -9.70 5.00 -1.29
C PHE A 29 -9.64 3.47 -1.30
N HIS A 30 -8.54 2.86 -0.85
CA HIS A 30 -8.42 1.41 -0.87
C HIS A 30 -9.25 0.75 0.24
N HIS A 31 -9.13 1.22 1.47
CA HIS A 31 -9.77 0.59 2.62
C HIS A 31 -11.25 0.96 2.72
N ARG A 32 -11.58 2.26 2.91
CA ARG A 32 -12.97 2.68 3.16
C ARG A 32 -13.86 2.61 1.93
N TYR A 33 -13.37 3.08 0.78
CA TYR A 33 -14.18 3.07 -0.45
C TYR A 33 -14.16 1.69 -1.12
N SER A 34 -13.00 1.18 -1.52
CA SER A 34 -12.93 -0.06 -2.27
C SER A 34 -13.33 -1.28 -1.42
N ALA A 35 -12.65 -1.53 -0.30
CA ALA A 35 -12.87 -2.74 0.47
C ALA A 35 -14.21 -2.73 1.23
N HIS A 36 -14.47 -1.69 2.02
CA HIS A 36 -15.64 -1.61 2.92
C HIS A 36 -16.87 -0.97 2.32
N GLN A 37 -16.76 -0.24 1.18
CA GLN A 37 -17.90 0.45 0.55
C GLN A 37 -18.66 1.36 1.51
N MET A 38 -17.93 2.07 2.38
CA MET A 38 -18.53 2.94 3.42
C MET A 38 -19.26 4.14 2.82
N PHE A 39 -18.97 4.49 1.57
CA PHE A 39 -19.62 5.57 0.82
C PHE A 39 -19.53 5.27 -0.68
N SER A 40 -20.32 6.01 -1.47
CA SER A 40 -20.33 5.92 -2.93
C SER A 40 -19.67 7.12 -3.58
N MET A 41 -19.09 6.93 -4.77
CA MET A 41 -18.55 7.98 -5.62
C MET A 41 -19.16 7.85 -7.02
N ASN A 42 -19.31 8.99 -7.71
CA ASN A 42 -19.56 8.94 -9.14
C ASN A 42 -18.31 8.48 -9.91
N LYS A 43 -18.46 8.04 -11.15
CA LYS A 43 -17.36 7.47 -11.96
C LYS A 43 -16.24 8.46 -12.27
N PHE A 44 -16.51 9.75 -12.29
CA PHE A 44 -15.48 10.78 -12.46
C PHE A 44 -14.59 10.84 -11.22
N MET A 45 -15.17 10.96 -10.04
CA MET A 45 -14.42 11.00 -8.76
C MET A 45 -13.66 9.68 -8.52
N GLU A 46 -14.24 8.54 -8.87
CA GLU A 46 -13.54 7.26 -8.79
C GLU A 46 -12.23 7.28 -9.60
N LYS A 47 -12.28 7.78 -10.86
CA LYS A 47 -11.07 7.93 -11.69
C LYS A 47 -10.07 8.94 -11.12
N VAL A 48 -10.55 10.06 -10.56
CA VAL A 48 -9.68 11.03 -9.86
C VAL A 48 -8.92 10.34 -8.73
N PHE A 49 -9.58 9.49 -7.94
CA PHE A 49 -8.93 8.76 -6.86
C PHE A 49 -8.01 7.63 -7.34
N PHE A 50 -8.25 7.02 -8.48
CA PHE A 50 -7.27 6.13 -9.12
C PHE A 50 -5.97 6.87 -9.44
N ILE A 51 -6.07 8.05 -10.09
CA ILE A 51 -4.91 8.88 -10.43
C ILE A 51 -4.22 9.39 -9.16
N TYR A 52 -5.00 9.87 -8.19
CA TYR A 52 -4.46 10.28 -6.89
C TYR A 52 -3.66 9.16 -6.23
N SER A 53 -4.22 7.96 -6.14
CA SER A 53 -3.54 6.79 -5.55
C SER A 53 -2.26 6.44 -6.30
N PHE A 54 -2.25 6.53 -7.62
CA PHE A 54 -1.07 6.30 -8.44
C PHE A 54 0.06 7.30 -8.13
N ILE A 55 -0.27 8.59 -8.00
CA ILE A 55 0.72 9.63 -7.66
C ILE A 55 1.17 9.48 -6.20
N ALA A 56 0.23 9.28 -5.29
CA ALA A 56 0.49 9.20 -3.84
C ALA A 56 1.23 7.92 -3.40
N GLN A 57 1.10 6.81 -4.13
CA GLN A 57 1.79 5.56 -3.82
C GLN A 57 3.02 5.33 -4.69
N GLY A 58 3.10 5.97 -5.85
CA GLY A 58 4.23 5.89 -6.77
C GLY A 58 4.61 4.44 -7.14
N SER A 59 5.85 4.05 -6.85
CA SER A 59 6.36 2.69 -7.14
C SER A 59 5.63 1.58 -6.39
N SER A 60 4.97 1.90 -5.29
CA SER A 60 4.19 0.95 -4.48
C SER A 60 2.70 0.92 -4.83
N TYR A 61 2.31 1.46 -6.00
CA TYR A 61 0.92 1.44 -6.45
C TYR A 61 0.30 0.04 -6.37
N MET A 62 -0.85 -0.04 -5.74
CA MET A 62 -1.69 -1.24 -5.63
C MET A 62 -3.01 -1.01 -6.36
N SER A 63 -3.48 -2.02 -7.10
CA SER A 63 -4.83 -1.99 -7.67
C SER A 63 -5.88 -1.94 -6.55
N PRO A 64 -6.77 -0.93 -6.54
CA PRO A 64 -7.86 -0.86 -5.55
C PRO A 64 -8.77 -2.10 -5.59
N LYS A 65 -8.94 -2.69 -6.77
CA LYS A 65 -9.71 -3.93 -6.94
C LYS A 65 -9.04 -5.12 -6.25
N VAL A 66 -7.75 -5.33 -6.48
CA VAL A 66 -7.00 -6.44 -5.87
C VAL A 66 -6.90 -6.24 -4.36
N TYR A 67 -6.59 -5.03 -3.92
CA TYR A 67 -6.56 -4.67 -2.51
C TYR A 67 -7.90 -4.95 -1.83
N GLY A 68 -9.02 -4.47 -2.43
CA GLY A 68 -10.35 -4.64 -1.87
C GLY A 68 -10.76 -6.11 -1.74
N ALA A 69 -10.46 -6.93 -2.76
CA ALA A 69 -10.72 -8.38 -2.70
C ALA A 69 -9.91 -9.06 -1.58
N MET A 70 -8.61 -8.79 -1.51
CA MET A 70 -7.74 -9.35 -0.46
C MET A 70 -8.15 -8.91 0.95
N HIS A 71 -8.52 -7.64 1.11
CA HIS A 71 -8.94 -7.12 2.40
C HIS A 71 -10.26 -7.76 2.89
N ARG A 72 -11.20 -8.00 1.96
CA ARG A 72 -12.43 -8.78 2.27
C ARG A 72 -12.14 -10.24 2.61
N MET A 73 -11.14 -10.85 1.94
CA MET A 73 -10.68 -12.19 2.30
C MET A 73 -10.08 -12.19 3.71
N HIS A 74 -9.30 -11.17 4.07
CA HIS A 74 -8.77 -11.02 5.42
C HIS A 74 -9.89 -10.98 6.46
N HIS A 75 -10.90 -10.15 6.27
CA HIS A 75 -12.04 -10.12 7.20
C HIS A 75 -12.83 -11.43 7.27
N ALA A 76 -12.96 -12.14 6.15
CA ALA A 76 -13.70 -13.40 6.11
C ALA A 76 -12.93 -14.59 6.70
N TYR A 77 -11.61 -14.52 6.69
CA TYR A 77 -10.72 -15.62 7.09
C TYR A 77 -9.71 -15.18 8.16
N ALA A 78 -9.99 -14.11 8.88
CA ALA A 78 -9.07 -13.51 9.85
C ALA A 78 -8.42 -14.56 10.73
N ASP A 79 -7.09 -14.52 10.83
CA ASP A 79 -6.27 -15.42 11.66
C ASP A 79 -6.41 -16.92 11.36
N THR A 80 -6.86 -17.28 10.15
CA THR A 80 -6.78 -18.64 9.61
C THR A 80 -5.63 -18.77 8.60
N GLU A 81 -5.34 -20.00 8.15
CA GLU A 81 -4.34 -20.23 7.08
C GLU A 81 -4.71 -19.61 5.73
N LYS A 82 -6.01 -19.32 5.51
CA LYS A 82 -6.54 -18.68 4.30
C LYS A 82 -6.45 -17.17 4.33
N ASP A 83 -6.07 -16.60 5.49
CA ASP A 83 -5.87 -15.15 5.62
C ASP A 83 -4.63 -14.70 4.81
N PRO A 84 -4.79 -13.79 3.83
CA PRO A 84 -3.70 -13.40 2.95
C PRO A 84 -2.55 -12.67 3.64
N HIS A 85 -2.75 -12.15 4.86
CA HIS A 85 -1.74 -11.37 5.56
C HIS A 85 -1.79 -11.49 7.09
N SER A 86 -2.26 -12.63 7.63
CA SER A 86 -2.24 -12.85 9.06
C SER A 86 -0.81 -12.93 9.62
N PRO A 87 -0.50 -12.18 10.66
CA PRO A 87 0.77 -12.31 11.37
C PRO A 87 0.86 -13.59 12.22
N LYS A 88 -0.27 -14.26 12.49
CA LYS A 88 -0.32 -15.51 13.26
C LYS A 88 0.45 -16.64 12.57
N TYR A 89 0.35 -16.72 11.25
CA TYR A 89 0.99 -17.74 10.42
C TYR A 89 2.30 -17.27 9.77
N SER A 90 2.93 -16.26 10.36
CA SER A 90 4.20 -15.72 9.88
C SER A 90 5.20 -15.65 11.02
N SER A 91 6.40 -16.19 10.79
CA SER A 91 7.47 -16.24 11.80
C SER A 91 8.00 -14.85 12.18
N ASN A 92 7.98 -13.92 11.22
CA ASN A 92 8.42 -12.55 11.40
C ASN A 92 7.76 -11.62 10.38
N ILE A 93 7.99 -10.33 10.55
CA ILE A 93 7.42 -9.25 9.73
C ILE A 93 7.79 -9.37 8.24
N ILE A 94 9.02 -9.78 7.93
CA ILE A 94 9.48 -9.92 6.54
C ILE A 94 8.77 -11.09 5.87
N THR A 95 8.64 -12.22 6.56
CA THR A 95 7.90 -13.38 6.05
C THR A 95 6.44 -13.04 5.77
N MET A 96 5.80 -12.26 6.65
CA MET A 96 4.44 -11.77 6.42
C MET A 96 4.36 -10.88 5.16
N MET A 97 5.29 -9.93 5.01
CA MET A 97 5.34 -9.05 3.83
C MET A 97 5.50 -9.84 2.53
N VAL A 98 6.40 -10.81 2.52
CA VAL A 98 6.66 -11.65 1.34
C VAL A 98 5.42 -12.49 1.01
N LYS A 99 4.79 -13.13 2.01
CA LYS A 99 3.54 -13.88 1.81
C LYS A 99 2.43 -12.98 1.25
N THR A 100 2.21 -11.81 1.86
CA THR A 100 1.21 -10.83 1.40
C THR A 100 1.48 -10.39 -0.05
N TYR A 101 2.74 -10.14 -0.40
CA TYR A 101 3.12 -9.79 -1.77
C TYR A 101 2.80 -10.93 -2.75
N HIS A 102 3.12 -12.18 -2.43
CA HIS A 102 2.80 -13.34 -3.28
C HIS A 102 1.30 -13.53 -3.43
N GLN A 103 0.53 -13.37 -2.35
CA GLN A 103 -0.92 -13.40 -2.40
C GLN A 103 -1.48 -12.29 -3.31
N PHE A 104 -1.00 -11.06 -3.12
CA PHE A 104 -1.41 -9.94 -3.97
C PHE A 104 -1.13 -10.20 -5.46
N ARG A 105 0.08 -10.68 -5.78
CA ARG A 105 0.45 -11.03 -7.16
C ARG A 105 -0.36 -12.19 -7.70
N GLY A 106 -0.64 -13.18 -6.87
CA GLY A 106 -1.46 -14.34 -7.24
C GLY A 106 -2.90 -13.94 -7.58
N VAL A 107 -3.52 -13.09 -6.76
CA VAL A 107 -4.85 -12.54 -7.01
C VAL A 107 -4.86 -11.64 -8.26
N GLN A 108 -3.85 -10.77 -8.41
CA GLN A 108 -3.71 -9.88 -9.56
C GLN A 108 -3.57 -10.66 -10.88
N ASN A 109 -2.78 -11.70 -10.88
CA ASN A 109 -2.50 -12.54 -12.06
C ASN A 109 -3.52 -13.68 -12.24
N LYS A 110 -4.51 -13.78 -11.33
CA LYS A 110 -5.53 -14.85 -11.32
C LYS A 110 -4.95 -16.28 -11.20
N THR A 111 -3.80 -16.41 -10.56
CA THR A 111 -3.19 -17.72 -10.24
C THR A 111 -3.69 -18.27 -8.91
N ILE A 112 -4.32 -17.42 -8.10
CA ILE A 112 -5.03 -17.80 -6.87
C ILE A 112 -6.50 -17.58 -7.12
N GLU A 113 -7.31 -18.62 -6.88
CA GLU A 113 -8.75 -18.57 -7.00
C GLU A 113 -9.33 -17.74 -5.84
N VAL A 114 -10.13 -16.76 -6.19
CA VAL A 114 -10.82 -15.88 -5.25
C VAL A 114 -12.31 -15.91 -5.57
N ARG A 115 -13.13 -16.16 -4.56
CA ARG A 115 -14.60 -16.24 -4.72
C ARG A 115 -15.14 -14.93 -5.30
N ASP A 116 -16.02 -15.01 -6.28
CA ASP A 116 -16.63 -13.84 -6.95
C ASP A 116 -17.28 -12.85 -5.99
N ALA A 117 -17.81 -13.34 -4.87
CA ALA A 117 -18.40 -12.50 -3.83
C ALA A 117 -17.44 -11.43 -3.29
N PHE A 118 -16.12 -11.70 -3.25
CA PHE A 118 -15.13 -10.72 -2.80
C PHE A 118 -14.87 -9.61 -3.82
N TYR A 119 -15.21 -9.83 -5.09
CA TYR A 119 -15.06 -8.82 -6.16
C TYR A 119 -16.30 -7.94 -6.36
N LYS A 120 -17.41 -8.24 -5.66
CA LYS A 120 -18.67 -7.52 -5.87
C LYS A 120 -18.51 -6.02 -5.60
N ASN A 121 -18.93 -5.20 -6.58
CA ASN A 121 -18.92 -3.73 -6.51
C ASN A 121 -17.54 -3.09 -6.25
N LEU A 122 -16.44 -3.78 -6.52
CA LEU A 122 -15.11 -3.16 -6.42
C LEU A 122 -14.87 -2.21 -7.60
N PRO A 123 -14.16 -1.09 -7.37
CA PRO A 123 -13.76 -0.18 -8.44
C PRO A 123 -12.83 -0.90 -9.41
N ASP A 124 -13.04 -0.70 -10.69
CA ASP A 124 -12.30 -1.40 -11.75
C ASP A 124 -11.96 -0.43 -12.90
N TRP A 125 -10.67 -0.18 -13.07
CA TRP A 125 -10.13 0.53 -14.23
C TRP A 125 -8.97 -0.26 -14.82
N LYS A 126 -9.29 -1.37 -15.48
CA LYS A 126 -8.35 -2.40 -15.95
C LYS A 126 -7.11 -1.87 -16.69
N TRP A 127 -7.33 -0.97 -17.65
CA TRP A 127 -6.23 -0.39 -18.43
C TRP A 127 -5.27 0.41 -17.52
N PHE A 128 -5.84 1.25 -16.66
CA PHE A 128 -5.07 2.08 -15.74
C PHE A 128 -4.29 1.22 -14.73
N ASP A 129 -4.93 0.25 -14.12
CA ASP A 129 -4.30 -0.69 -13.17
C ASP A 129 -3.14 -1.47 -13.81
N LYS A 130 -3.33 -1.91 -15.08
CA LYS A 130 -2.27 -2.61 -15.82
C LYS A 130 -1.08 -1.70 -16.09
N MET A 131 -1.31 -0.45 -16.49
CA MET A 131 -0.27 0.56 -16.74
C MET A 131 0.43 0.93 -15.43
N ALA A 132 -0.32 1.37 -14.41
CA ALA A 132 0.21 1.86 -13.14
C ALA A 132 0.93 0.76 -12.33
N GLY A 133 0.44 -0.49 -12.39
CA GLY A 133 1.04 -1.65 -11.73
C GLY A 133 2.19 -2.29 -12.50
N SER A 134 2.54 -1.81 -13.71
CA SER A 134 3.61 -2.38 -14.52
C SER A 134 4.99 -2.17 -13.90
N LEU A 135 5.90 -3.12 -14.12
CA LEU A 135 7.28 -3.02 -13.63
C LEU A 135 7.99 -1.77 -14.16
N VAL A 136 7.77 -1.44 -15.43
CA VAL A 136 8.38 -0.25 -16.06
C VAL A 136 8.00 1.02 -15.31
N VAL A 137 6.71 1.21 -15.04
CA VAL A 137 6.23 2.41 -14.32
C VAL A 137 6.75 2.45 -12.89
N LYS A 138 6.81 1.30 -12.20
CA LYS A 138 7.39 1.21 -10.85
C LYS A 138 8.88 1.56 -10.84
N LEU A 139 9.64 1.12 -11.84
CA LEU A 139 11.05 1.48 -11.98
C LEU A 139 11.23 2.97 -12.29
N LEU A 140 10.38 3.55 -13.13
CA LEU A 140 10.42 4.99 -13.40
C LEU A 140 10.18 5.82 -12.13
N TRP A 141 9.23 5.41 -11.26
CA TRP A 141 9.04 6.05 -9.96
C TRP A 141 10.27 5.89 -9.05
N ALA A 142 10.86 4.69 -8.99
CA ALA A 142 12.07 4.46 -8.18
C ALA A 142 13.23 5.34 -8.66
N ILE A 143 13.43 5.44 -9.97
CA ILE A 143 14.43 6.35 -10.58
C ILE A 143 14.12 7.80 -10.22
N ALA A 144 12.87 8.23 -10.31
CA ALA A 144 12.48 9.60 -9.94
C ALA A 144 12.81 9.92 -8.47
N TYR A 145 12.57 8.97 -7.54
CA TYR A 145 12.97 9.14 -6.13
C TYR A 145 14.50 9.26 -6.00
N ILE A 146 15.26 8.39 -6.65
CA ILE A 146 16.73 8.44 -6.59
C ILE A 146 17.24 9.78 -7.12
N LEU A 147 16.74 10.23 -8.28
CA LEU A 147 17.11 11.52 -8.86
C LEU A 147 16.77 12.70 -7.96
N PHE A 148 15.61 12.66 -7.29
CA PHE A 148 15.24 13.67 -6.30
C PHE A 148 16.25 13.70 -5.15
N TYR A 149 16.63 12.55 -4.63
CA TYR A 149 17.64 12.46 -3.56
C TYR A 149 19.03 12.90 -4.01
N ILE A 150 19.46 12.54 -5.23
CA ILE A 150 20.75 13.02 -5.80
C ILE A 150 20.77 14.55 -5.86
N LYS A 151 19.64 15.16 -6.19
CA LYS A 151 19.53 16.63 -6.31
C LYS A 151 19.54 17.34 -4.94
N PHE A 152 18.80 16.81 -3.97
CA PHE A 152 18.48 17.52 -2.74
C PHE A 152 19.17 16.98 -1.48
N ALA A 153 19.59 15.71 -1.45
CA ALA A 153 20.26 15.16 -0.27
C ALA A 153 21.62 15.83 -0.04
N THR A 154 21.88 16.19 1.22
CA THR A 154 23.14 16.82 1.63
C THR A 154 24.13 15.81 2.22
N THR A 155 23.63 14.64 2.63
CA THR A 155 24.40 13.55 3.25
C THR A 155 23.95 12.20 2.72
N TRP A 156 24.88 11.25 2.67
CA TRP A 156 24.62 9.92 2.10
C TRP A 156 23.55 9.11 2.85
N TRP A 157 23.45 9.26 4.17
CA TRP A 157 22.50 8.49 4.99
C TRP A 157 21.02 8.80 4.63
N MET A 158 20.74 9.94 4.02
CA MET A 158 19.37 10.25 3.56
C MET A 158 18.89 9.27 2.50
N PHE A 159 19.77 8.66 1.72
CA PHE A 159 19.41 7.64 0.76
C PHE A 159 18.81 6.38 1.40
N LEU A 160 18.97 6.19 2.71
CA LEU A 160 18.29 5.13 3.46
C LEU A 160 16.76 5.30 3.49
N LEU A 161 16.24 6.48 3.18
CA LEU A 161 14.82 6.73 3.03
C LEU A 161 14.26 6.31 1.66
N VAL A 162 15.12 6.16 0.64
CA VAL A 162 14.68 5.77 -0.72
C VAL A 162 13.96 4.40 -0.73
N PRO A 163 14.46 3.34 -0.09
CA PRO A 163 13.72 2.08 0.04
C PRO A 163 12.34 2.25 0.70
N VAL A 164 12.20 3.16 1.65
CA VAL A 164 10.91 3.44 2.29
C VAL A 164 9.95 4.06 1.29
N HIS A 165 10.40 5.02 0.46
CA HIS A 165 9.58 5.56 -0.63
C HIS A 165 9.15 4.48 -1.63
N ILE A 166 10.07 3.58 -2.00
CA ILE A 166 9.80 2.50 -2.96
C ILE A 166 8.76 1.52 -2.40
N LEU A 167 8.79 1.26 -1.10
CA LEU A 167 7.93 0.29 -0.40
C LEU A 167 6.84 0.94 0.45
N MET A 168 6.48 2.20 0.20
CA MET A 168 5.57 2.98 1.05
C MET A 168 4.26 2.25 1.35
N GLY A 169 3.61 1.69 0.33
CA GLY A 169 2.37 0.93 0.50
C GLY A 169 2.54 -0.31 1.38
N PRO A 170 3.47 -1.23 1.07
CA PRO A 170 3.81 -2.37 1.93
C PRO A 170 4.21 -1.98 3.35
N VAL A 171 4.95 -0.89 3.55
CA VAL A 171 5.34 -0.41 4.89
C VAL A 171 4.11 -0.04 5.71
N HIS A 172 3.18 0.74 5.17
CA HIS A 172 1.94 1.08 5.86
C HIS A 172 1.10 -0.17 6.18
N GLY A 173 0.90 -1.05 5.20
CA GLY A 173 0.17 -2.29 5.39
C GLY A 173 0.80 -3.17 6.48
N THR A 174 2.13 -3.23 6.50
CA THR A 174 2.86 -4.00 7.51
C THR A 174 2.71 -3.41 8.90
N ILE A 175 2.80 -2.08 9.04
CA ILE A 175 2.60 -1.42 10.34
C ILE A 175 1.21 -1.77 10.88
N VAL A 176 0.16 -1.64 10.08
CA VAL A 176 -1.20 -1.95 10.52
C VAL A 176 -1.36 -3.44 10.81
N ASN A 177 -1.01 -4.32 9.87
CA ASN A 177 -1.29 -5.74 10.01
C ASN A 177 -0.42 -6.44 11.07
N TRP A 178 0.83 -6.03 11.23
CA TRP A 178 1.70 -6.64 12.24
C TRP A 178 1.44 -6.10 13.64
N PHE A 179 1.48 -4.78 13.80
CA PHE A 179 1.41 -4.18 15.13
C PHE A 179 -0.01 -4.24 15.70
N ALA A 180 -1.05 -4.03 14.89
CA ALA A 180 -2.43 -4.11 15.37
C ALA A 180 -2.86 -5.52 15.82
N HIS A 181 -2.13 -6.57 15.42
CA HIS A 181 -2.40 -7.94 15.89
C HIS A 181 -1.41 -8.45 16.97
N LYS A 182 -0.24 -7.82 17.10
CA LYS A 182 0.80 -8.28 18.05
C LYS A 182 0.93 -7.42 19.30
N ILE A 183 0.55 -6.14 19.22
CA ILE A 183 0.75 -5.16 20.29
C ILE A 183 -0.59 -4.60 20.75
N GLY A 184 -0.85 -4.61 22.04
CA GLY A 184 -2.08 -4.10 22.65
C GLY A 184 -2.81 -5.20 23.43
N TYR A 185 -4.06 -4.91 23.77
CA TYR A 185 -4.97 -5.82 24.46
C TYR A 185 -6.29 -5.92 23.70
N THR A 186 -6.98 -7.03 23.85
CA THR A 186 -8.33 -7.24 23.28
C THR A 186 -9.39 -6.85 24.32
N ASN A 187 -10.40 -6.10 23.88
CA ASN A 187 -11.55 -5.74 24.73
C ASN A 187 -12.61 -6.86 24.75
N HIS A 188 -12.60 -7.75 23.77
CA HIS A 188 -13.54 -8.84 23.62
C HIS A 188 -12.80 -10.13 23.28
N ASP A 189 -13.28 -11.25 23.81
CA ASP A 189 -12.78 -12.57 23.48
C ASP A 189 -13.43 -13.02 22.15
N VAL A 190 -12.73 -12.78 21.06
CA VAL A 190 -13.12 -13.15 19.68
C VAL A 190 -11.96 -13.82 18.96
N ASP A 191 -12.24 -14.63 17.94
CA ASP A 191 -11.24 -15.37 17.19
C ASP A 191 -10.22 -14.47 16.46
N ASN A 192 -10.59 -13.21 16.20
CA ASN A 192 -9.72 -12.22 15.58
C ASN A 192 -8.74 -11.65 16.62
N THR A 193 -7.43 -11.78 16.35
CA THR A 193 -6.35 -11.30 17.25
C THR A 193 -6.04 -9.81 17.12
N SER A 194 -6.79 -9.01 16.35
CA SER A 194 -6.59 -7.56 16.28
C SER A 194 -6.85 -6.91 17.65
N LYS A 195 -5.98 -5.97 18.00
CA LYS A 195 -5.86 -5.32 19.30
C LYS A 195 -6.38 -3.89 19.24
#